data_6e360a1779a9d78e1f1fe9b60582d587
#
_entry.id   6e360a1779a9d78e1f1fe9b60582d587
#
_cell.length_a   1.000
_cell.length_b   1.000
_cell.length_c   1.000
_cell.angle_alpha   90.00
_cell.angle_beta   90.00
_cell.angle_gamma   90.00
#
_symmetry.space_group_name_H-M   'P 1'
#
loop_
_entity.id
_entity.type
_entity.pdbx_description
1 polymer ?
#
loop_
_entity_poly.entity_id
_entity_poly.type
_entity_poly.pdbx_seq_one_letter_code
_entity_poly.pdbx_strand_id
1 'polypeptide(L)'
;MINPIVKTIELPDGRTITLETGKLAKQADGSVMLRMGNTMLLATVCAAKDAVPGTDFMPLQVEYKEKFAAFGRFPGGFTKREGRASDYEILTCRLVDRALRPLFPDNYHAEVYVNIILFSADGVDMPDALAGLAASAALAVSDIPFNGPISEVRVARIDGQFVINPTFEQLEKADMDLMVAATYENIMMVEGEMHEVWI
;
A
#
# COMPACT_ATOMS: atom_id res chain seq x y z
N MET A 1 -9.49 27.65 5.30
CA MET A 1 -8.43 27.39 4.29
C MET A 1 -7.90 25.99 4.54
N ILE A 2 -7.77 25.14 3.53
CA ILE A 2 -7.23 23.78 3.70
C ILE A 2 -5.73 23.90 3.51
N ASN A 3 -4.95 23.61 4.57
CA ASN A 3 -3.49 23.57 4.49
C ASN A 3 -3.05 22.10 4.58
N PRO A 4 -2.87 21.41 3.45
CA PRO A 4 -2.36 20.05 3.47
C PRO A 4 -0.91 20.03 3.97
N ILE A 5 -0.54 18.96 4.68
CA ILE A 5 0.84 18.68 5.03
C ILE A 5 1.39 17.75 3.96
N VAL A 6 2.53 18.14 3.39
CA VAL A 6 3.18 17.39 2.31
C VAL A 6 4.59 17.01 2.75
N LYS A 7 4.97 15.77 2.53
CA LYS A 7 6.33 15.24 2.72
C LYS A 7 6.77 14.55 1.44
N THR A 8 8.03 14.72 1.07
CA THR A 8 8.64 14.09 -0.10
C THR A 8 9.80 13.21 0.34
N ILE A 9 9.87 12.01 -0.22
CA ILE A 9 10.93 11.04 -0.04
C ILE A 9 11.66 10.96 -1.38
N GLU A 10 12.97 11.15 -1.37
CA GLU A 10 13.82 11.00 -2.55
C GLU A 10 14.41 9.59 -2.58
N LEU A 11 14.23 8.88 -3.69
CA LEU A 11 14.83 7.57 -3.92
C LEU A 11 16.26 7.74 -4.47
N PRO A 12 17.14 6.72 -4.30
CA PRO A 12 18.54 6.80 -4.75
C PRO A 12 18.70 7.05 -6.26
N ASP A 13 17.71 6.71 -7.06
CA ASP A 13 17.67 6.92 -8.51
C ASP A 13 17.11 8.29 -8.94
N GLY A 14 16.80 9.16 -7.97
CA GLY A 14 16.27 10.50 -8.20
C GLY A 14 14.74 10.57 -8.36
N ARG A 15 14.02 9.44 -8.36
CA ARG A 15 12.55 9.46 -8.30
C ARG A 15 12.09 9.91 -6.92
N THR A 16 10.88 10.43 -6.84
CA THR A 16 10.31 10.95 -5.59
C THR A 16 8.97 10.34 -5.28
N ILE A 17 8.73 10.04 -4.00
CA ILE A 17 7.43 9.69 -3.45
C ILE A 17 6.95 10.86 -2.62
N THR A 18 5.74 11.34 -2.90
CA THR A 18 5.12 12.43 -2.14
C THR A 18 3.93 11.88 -1.34
N LEU A 19 3.89 12.22 -0.06
CA LEU A 19 2.80 11.91 0.87
C LEU A 19 2.09 13.22 1.24
N GLU A 20 0.78 13.30 0.98
CA GLU A 20 -0.06 14.46 1.32
C GLU A 20 -1.20 14.02 2.26
N THR A 21 -1.38 14.73 3.38
CA THR A 21 -2.50 14.51 4.30
C THR A 21 -3.26 15.80 4.60
N GLY A 22 -4.49 15.67 5.13
CA GLY A 22 -5.33 16.80 5.56
C GLY A 22 -6.18 17.44 4.45
N LYS A 23 -6.16 16.92 3.22
CA LYS A 23 -6.92 17.44 2.09
C LYS A 23 -8.16 16.61 1.74
N LEU A 24 -7.99 15.31 1.62
CA LEU A 24 -9.01 14.36 1.21
C LEU A 24 -9.47 13.47 2.37
N ALA A 25 -10.64 12.85 2.21
CA ALA A 25 -11.20 11.86 3.14
C ALA A 25 -11.19 12.29 4.62
N LYS A 26 -11.62 13.51 4.92
CA LYS A 26 -11.56 14.11 6.26
C LYS A 26 -12.44 13.46 7.32
N GLN A 27 -13.29 12.53 6.94
CA GLN A 27 -14.14 11.76 7.87
C GLN A 27 -13.49 10.44 8.31
N ALA A 28 -12.39 10.04 7.66
CA ALA A 28 -11.57 8.92 8.10
C ALA A 28 -10.69 9.35 9.27
N ASP A 29 -10.31 8.40 10.13
CA ASP A 29 -9.41 8.65 11.26
C ASP A 29 -8.00 9.01 10.78
N GLY A 30 -7.58 8.44 9.64
CA GLY A 30 -6.37 8.84 8.93
C GLY A 30 -6.54 8.75 7.42
N SER A 31 -5.92 9.67 6.69
CA SER A 31 -5.94 9.66 5.22
C SER A 31 -4.65 10.23 4.64
N VAL A 32 -4.10 9.56 3.64
CA VAL A 32 -2.91 9.98 2.92
C VAL A 32 -3.09 9.75 1.43
N MET A 33 -2.78 10.77 0.64
CA MET A 33 -2.56 10.64 -0.79
C MET A 33 -1.08 10.42 -1.03
N LEU A 34 -0.73 9.25 -1.57
CA LEU A 34 0.62 8.94 -2.01
C LEU A 34 0.72 9.14 -3.51
N ARG A 35 1.81 9.74 -3.96
CA ARG A 35 2.10 9.94 -5.37
C ARG A 35 3.56 9.58 -5.68
N MET A 36 3.75 8.80 -6.75
CA MET A 36 5.03 8.56 -7.40
C MET A 36 4.83 8.68 -8.91
N GLY A 37 5.54 9.61 -9.56
CA GLY A 37 5.27 9.90 -10.97
C GLY A 37 3.82 10.33 -11.22
N ASN A 38 3.12 9.59 -12.07
CA ASN A 38 1.67 9.74 -12.33
C ASN A 38 0.82 8.71 -11.60
N THR A 39 1.42 7.80 -10.86
CA THR A 39 0.70 6.85 -10.00
C THR A 39 0.31 7.51 -8.69
N MET A 40 -0.98 7.47 -8.38
CA MET A 40 -1.56 8.10 -7.18
C MET A 40 -2.48 7.11 -6.45
N LEU A 41 -2.22 6.92 -5.16
CA LEU A 41 -2.99 6.08 -4.26
C LEU A 41 -3.58 6.93 -3.13
N LEU A 42 -4.87 6.79 -2.86
CA LEU A 42 -5.49 7.29 -1.64
C LEU A 42 -5.64 6.14 -0.65
N ALA A 43 -4.94 6.22 0.47
CA ALA A 43 -5.13 5.33 1.61
C ALA A 43 -5.93 6.03 2.70
N THR A 44 -6.92 5.33 3.24
CA THR A 44 -7.75 5.79 4.36
C THR A 44 -7.84 4.69 5.39
N VAL A 45 -7.89 5.08 6.67
CA VAL A 45 -8.06 4.16 7.78
C VAL A 45 -9.17 4.64 8.70
N CYS A 46 -9.99 3.70 9.17
CA CYS A 46 -11.03 3.93 10.16
C CYS A 46 -10.99 2.81 11.19
N ALA A 47 -11.25 3.12 12.45
CA ALA A 47 -11.37 2.14 13.51
C ALA A 47 -12.71 2.25 14.24
N ALA A 48 -13.22 1.12 14.71
CA ALA A 48 -14.33 1.10 15.66
C ALA A 48 -13.85 1.70 16.99
N LYS A 49 -14.74 2.41 17.70
CA LYS A 49 -14.39 3.01 19.00
C LYS A 49 -14.10 1.95 20.06
N ASP A 50 -14.86 0.86 20.03
CA ASP A 50 -14.79 -0.21 21.02
C ASP A 50 -14.75 -1.56 20.32
N ALA A 51 -14.07 -2.53 20.93
CA ALA A 51 -14.09 -3.91 20.50
C ALA A 51 -15.47 -4.53 20.75
N VAL A 52 -15.89 -5.43 19.86
CA VAL A 52 -17.09 -6.24 20.08
C VAL A 52 -16.84 -7.16 21.28
N PRO A 53 -17.75 -7.22 22.28
CA PRO A 53 -17.57 -8.09 23.44
C PRO A 53 -17.34 -9.56 23.05
N GLY A 54 -16.28 -10.16 23.60
CA GLY A 54 -15.91 -11.56 23.34
C GLY A 54 -14.98 -11.75 22.13
N THR A 55 -14.52 -10.67 21.48
CA THR A 55 -13.51 -10.76 20.43
C THR A 55 -12.12 -10.94 21.06
N ASP A 56 -11.42 -12.02 20.66
CA ASP A 56 -10.11 -12.41 21.14
C ASP A 56 -9.00 -12.25 20.08
N PHE A 57 -9.31 -11.63 18.97
CA PHE A 57 -8.39 -11.34 17.87
C PHE A 57 -8.54 -9.89 17.39
N MET A 58 -7.59 -9.43 16.59
CA MET A 58 -7.63 -8.11 15.96
C MET A 58 -8.33 -8.19 14.59
N PRO A 59 -9.56 -7.61 14.44
CA PRO A 59 -10.28 -7.62 13.18
C PRO A 59 -9.73 -6.53 12.25
N LEU A 60 -8.70 -6.88 11.48
CA LEU A 60 -8.15 -6.01 10.43
C LEU A 60 -8.76 -6.39 9.09
N GLN A 61 -9.32 -5.41 8.41
CA GLN A 61 -9.75 -5.52 7.02
C GLN A 61 -8.92 -4.59 6.15
N VAL A 62 -8.29 -5.14 5.11
CA VAL A 62 -7.55 -4.36 4.11
C VAL A 62 -8.23 -4.54 2.77
N GLU A 63 -8.55 -3.44 2.12
CA GLU A 63 -9.07 -3.39 0.75
C GLU A 63 -8.12 -2.60 -0.14
N TYR A 64 -7.71 -3.17 -1.25
CA TYR A 64 -6.97 -2.52 -2.31
C TYR A 64 -7.79 -2.59 -3.60
N LYS A 65 -7.94 -1.47 -4.28
CA LYS A 65 -8.78 -1.40 -5.48
C LYS A 65 -8.16 -0.54 -6.57
N GLU A 66 -8.07 -1.13 -7.78
CA GLU A 66 -7.71 -0.44 -9.01
C GLU A 66 -8.97 -0.20 -9.84
N LYS A 67 -9.48 1.03 -9.81
CA LYS A 67 -10.66 1.37 -10.60
C LYS A 67 -10.28 1.65 -12.06
N PHE A 68 -11.15 1.27 -12.99
CA PHE A 68 -10.97 1.58 -14.41
C PHE A 68 -10.71 3.07 -14.66
N ALA A 69 -11.32 3.94 -13.87
CA ALA A 69 -11.14 5.38 -13.97
C ALA A 69 -9.69 5.83 -13.73
N ALA A 70 -8.90 5.10 -12.93
CA ALA A 70 -7.49 5.40 -12.70
C ALA A 70 -6.64 5.32 -13.97
N PHE A 71 -7.06 4.50 -14.91
CA PHE A 71 -6.41 4.32 -16.22
C PHE A 71 -7.12 5.11 -17.35
N GLY A 72 -8.00 6.08 -17.00
CA GLY A 72 -8.78 6.83 -17.98
C GLY A 72 -9.80 5.98 -18.75
N ARG A 73 -10.24 4.87 -18.18
CA ARG A 73 -11.17 3.91 -18.79
C ARG A 73 -12.46 3.81 -17.99
N PHE A 74 -13.45 3.16 -18.56
CA PHE A 74 -14.67 2.76 -17.87
C PHE A 74 -14.93 1.26 -18.06
N PRO A 75 -15.67 0.61 -17.15
CA PRO A 75 -15.92 -0.81 -17.23
C PRO A 75 -16.59 -1.22 -18.55
N GLY A 76 -15.98 -2.19 -19.26
CA GLY A 76 -16.44 -2.65 -20.57
C GLY A 76 -17.48 -3.78 -20.55
N GLY A 77 -17.72 -4.40 -19.39
CA GLY A 77 -18.65 -5.50 -19.25
C GLY A 77 -20.12 -5.12 -19.50
N PHE A 78 -21.01 -6.11 -19.57
CA PHE A 78 -22.45 -5.91 -19.82
C PHE A 78 -23.09 -4.94 -18.81
N THR A 79 -22.76 -5.07 -17.53
CA THR A 79 -23.31 -4.24 -16.46
C THR A 79 -22.71 -2.82 -16.39
N LYS A 80 -21.61 -2.53 -17.11
CA LYS A 80 -20.87 -1.27 -17.06
C LYS A 80 -20.48 -0.86 -15.63
N ARG A 81 -20.13 -1.83 -14.79
CA ARG A 81 -19.76 -1.63 -13.39
C ARG A 81 -18.40 -2.24 -13.09
N GLU A 82 -17.76 -1.74 -12.04
CA GLU A 82 -16.61 -2.39 -11.42
C GLU A 82 -17.01 -3.81 -10.99
N GLY A 83 -16.19 -4.80 -11.33
CA GLY A 83 -16.43 -6.19 -10.99
C GLY A 83 -16.00 -6.54 -9.56
N ARG A 84 -15.89 -7.85 -9.30
CA ARG A 84 -15.23 -8.36 -8.10
C ARG A 84 -13.74 -7.98 -8.15
N ALA A 85 -13.09 -7.97 -6.99
CA ALA A 85 -11.64 -7.80 -6.91
C ALA A 85 -10.94 -8.90 -7.73
N SER A 86 -9.93 -8.52 -8.49
CA SER A 86 -9.06 -9.43 -9.21
C SER A 86 -8.15 -10.21 -8.23
N ASP A 87 -7.58 -11.32 -8.68
CA ASP A 87 -6.62 -12.09 -7.87
C ASP A 87 -5.41 -11.22 -7.47
N TYR A 88 -4.98 -10.33 -8.35
CA TYR A 88 -3.93 -9.36 -8.07
C TYR A 88 -4.30 -8.38 -6.94
N GLU A 89 -5.50 -7.81 -6.99
CA GLU A 89 -5.99 -6.92 -5.92
C GLU A 89 -6.10 -7.67 -4.59
N ILE A 90 -6.57 -8.93 -4.61
CA ILE A 90 -6.68 -9.78 -3.42
C ILE A 90 -5.28 -10.08 -2.84
N LEU A 91 -4.30 -10.41 -3.69
CA LEU A 91 -2.93 -10.64 -3.25
C LEU A 91 -2.32 -9.40 -2.61
N THR A 92 -2.48 -8.24 -3.24
CA THR A 92 -2.01 -6.96 -2.68
C THR A 92 -2.65 -6.68 -1.31
N CYS A 93 -3.96 -6.90 -1.15
CA CYS A 93 -4.63 -6.79 0.16
C CYS A 93 -3.96 -7.67 1.22
N ARG A 94 -3.64 -8.92 0.87
CA ARG A 94 -3.06 -9.90 1.80
C ARG A 94 -1.63 -9.56 2.18
N LEU A 95 -0.83 -9.02 1.25
CA LEU A 95 0.53 -8.57 1.53
C LEU A 95 0.52 -7.40 2.51
N VAL A 96 -0.32 -6.40 2.25
CA VAL A 96 -0.49 -5.25 3.14
C VAL A 96 -1.00 -5.68 4.52
N ASP A 97 -2.03 -6.53 4.61
CA ASP A 97 -2.53 -7.08 5.89
C ASP A 97 -1.41 -7.77 6.67
N ARG A 98 -0.66 -8.67 6.01
CA ARG A 98 0.43 -9.43 6.61
C ARG A 98 1.55 -8.53 7.13
N ALA A 99 1.82 -7.44 6.45
CA ALA A 99 2.84 -6.48 6.85
C ALA A 99 2.41 -5.60 8.03
N LEU A 100 1.13 -5.19 8.07
CA LEU A 100 0.62 -4.26 9.09
C LEU A 100 0.17 -4.96 10.37
N ARG A 101 -0.47 -6.13 10.27
CA ARG A 101 -1.11 -6.84 11.38
C ARG A 101 -0.23 -7.04 12.61
N PRO A 102 1.05 -7.46 12.50
CA PRO A 102 1.91 -7.67 13.67
C PRO A 102 2.27 -6.40 14.44
N LEU A 103 1.97 -5.22 13.90
CA LEU A 103 2.32 -3.94 14.49
C LEU A 103 1.21 -3.33 15.33
N PHE A 104 0.04 -3.96 15.38
CA PHE A 104 -0.99 -3.59 16.33
C PHE A 104 -0.72 -4.22 17.69
N PRO A 105 -1.03 -3.53 18.81
CA PRO A 105 -0.87 -4.10 20.14
C PRO A 105 -1.71 -5.37 20.32
N ASP A 106 -1.18 -6.38 21.03
CA ASP A 106 -1.85 -7.67 21.27
C ASP A 106 -3.21 -7.53 21.97
N ASN A 107 -3.38 -6.48 22.76
CA ASN A 107 -4.62 -6.17 23.50
C ASN A 107 -5.57 -5.26 22.71
N TYR A 108 -5.28 -4.93 21.46
CA TYR A 108 -6.13 -4.10 20.63
C TYR A 108 -7.06 -4.97 19.78
N HIS A 109 -8.36 -4.98 20.09
CA HIS A 109 -9.36 -5.84 19.44
C HIS A 109 -10.49 -5.04 18.78
N ALA A 110 -10.37 -3.73 18.65
CA ALA A 110 -11.30 -2.94 17.86
C ALA A 110 -11.11 -3.19 16.36
N GLU A 111 -12.20 -3.22 15.61
CA GLU A 111 -12.15 -3.41 14.15
C GLU A 111 -11.43 -2.23 13.49
N VAL A 112 -10.49 -2.55 12.60
CA VAL A 112 -9.79 -1.56 11.76
C VAL A 112 -10.02 -1.87 10.29
N TYR A 113 -10.40 -0.85 9.56
CA TYR A 113 -10.59 -0.91 8.11
C TYR A 113 -9.58 -0.01 7.41
N VAL A 114 -8.75 -0.60 6.56
CA VAL A 114 -7.77 0.07 5.72
C VAL A 114 -8.23 -0.02 4.28
N ASN A 115 -8.47 1.11 3.64
CA ASN A 115 -8.93 1.16 2.25
C ASN A 115 -7.92 1.94 1.39
N ILE A 116 -7.40 1.29 0.35
CA ILE A 116 -6.40 1.82 -0.56
C ILE A 116 -7.01 1.83 -1.97
N ILE A 117 -7.13 3.00 -2.56
CA ILE A 117 -7.73 3.15 -3.89
C ILE A 117 -6.71 3.78 -4.83
N LEU A 118 -6.49 3.14 -5.97
CA LEU A 118 -5.73 3.72 -7.07
C LEU A 118 -6.56 4.82 -7.74
N PHE A 119 -6.05 6.05 -7.72
CA PHE A 119 -6.68 7.24 -8.29
C PHE A 119 -6.17 7.57 -9.70
N SER A 120 -4.91 7.28 -9.96
CA SER A 120 -4.26 7.51 -11.25
C SER A 120 -3.12 6.53 -11.46
N ALA A 121 -2.95 6.05 -12.68
CA ALA A 121 -1.80 5.26 -13.12
C ALA A 121 -1.57 5.47 -14.62
N ASP A 122 -0.31 5.45 -15.02
CA ASP A 122 0.11 5.55 -16.43
C ASP A 122 0.71 4.25 -16.97
N GLY A 123 0.78 3.21 -16.14
CA GLY A 123 1.37 1.92 -16.50
C GLY A 123 2.89 1.90 -16.46
N VAL A 124 3.52 2.88 -15.83
CA VAL A 124 4.99 2.93 -15.63
C VAL A 124 5.35 2.42 -14.24
N ASP A 125 4.90 3.12 -13.20
CA ASP A 125 5.15 2.74 -11.81
C ASP A 125 4.09 1.75 -11.32
N MET A 126 4.52 0.74 -10.56
CA MET A 126 3.65 -0.33 -10.06
C MET A 126 2.92 0.14 -8.79
N PRO A 127 1.58 0.23 -8.81
CA PRO A 127 0.83 0.77 -7.68
C PRO A 127 0.82 -0.15 -6.45
N ASP A 128 0.90 -1.47 -6.63
CA ASP A 128 0.97 -2.44 -5.54
C ASP A 128 2.22 -2.26 -4.68
N ALA A 129 3.35 -1.92 -5.31
CA ALA A 129 4.61 -1.64 -4.62
C ALA A 129 4.54 -0.42 -3.67
N LEU A 130 3.50 0.39 -3.79
CA LEU A 130 3.30 1.61 -3.01
C LEU A 130 2.15 1.46 -1.99
N ALA A 131 1.38 0.37 -2.08
CA ALA A 131 0.15 0.19 -1.31
C ALA A 131 0.41 0.10 0.21
N GLY A 132 1.40 -0.69 0.64
CA GLY A 132 1.75 -0.84 2.04
C GLY A 132 2.30 0.44 2.66
N LEU A 133 3.13 1.18 1.92
CA LEU A 133 3.62 2.49 2.37
C LEU A 133 2.47 3.50 2.53
N ALA A 134 1.52 3.52 1.59
CA ALA A 134 0.36 4.41 1.67
C ALA A 134 -0.52 4.08 2.89
N ALA A 135 -0.79 2.79 3.13
CA ALA A 135 -1.55 2.31 4.28
C ALA A 135 -0.85 2.62 5.61
N SER A 136 0.45 2.36 5.69
CA SER A 136 1.26 2.68 6.87
C SER A 136 1.27 4.18 7.16
N ALA A 137 1.39 5.02 6.14
CA ALA A 137 1.34 6.47 6.29
C ALA A 137 -0.04 6.94 6.78
N ALA A 138 -1.15 6.33 6.30
CA ALA A 138 -2.48 6.66 6.77
C ALA A 138 -2.69 6.26 8.24
N LEU A 139 -2.17 5.11 8.69
CA LEU A 139 -2.15 4.70 10.09
C LEU A 139 -1.31 5.65 10.96
N ALA A 140 -0.14 6.05 10.47
CA ALA A 140 0.77 6.93 11.21
C ALA A 140 0.23 8.35 11.45
N VAL A 141 -0.72 8.83 10.64
CA VAL A 141 -1.40 10.13 10.82
C VAL A 141 -2.75 10.01 11.54
N SER A 142 -3.16 8.82 11.93
CA SER A 142 -4.37 8.55 12.72
C SER A 142 -4.05 8.45 14.21
N ASP A 143 -5.07 8.34 15.04
CA ASP A 143 -4.99 8.05 16.48
C ASP A 143 -5.10 6.55 16.79
N ILE A 144 -5.14 5.69 15.77
CA ILE A 144 -5.22 4.24 15.92
C ILE A 144 -3.89 3.73 16.49
N PRO A 145 -3.89 2.90 17.55
CA PRO A 145 -2.67 2.33 18.12
C PRO A 145 -1.93 1.47 17.08
N PHE A 146 -0.74 1.91 16.70
CA PHE A 146 0.06 1.28 15.67
C PHE A 146 1.55 1.47 15.92
N ASN A 147 2.32 0.38 16.02
CA ASN A 147 3.75 0.37 16.32
C ASN A 147 4.65 0.48 15.06
N GLY A 148 4.11 1.05 13.98
CA GLY A 148 4.85 1.40 12.78
C GLY A 148 5.59 2.74 12.92
N PRO A 149 5.94 3.37 11.79
CA PRO A 149 5.55 3.00 10.42
C PRO A 149 6.34 1.83 9.84
N ILE A 150 5.81 1.29 8.73
CA ILE A 150 6.55 0.40 7.84
C ILE A 150 6.81 1.09 6.50
N SER A 151 7.84 0.62 5.81
CA SER A 151 8.03 0.81 4.38
C SER A 151 7.80 -0.54 3.70
N GLU A 152 6.98 -0.56 2.65
CA GLU A 152 6.83 -1.70 1.75
C GLU A 152 7.32 -1.26 0.38
N VAL A 153 8.18 -2.08 -0.24
CA VAL A 153 8.76 -1.81 -1.54
C VAL A 153 8.86 -3.10 -2.33
N ARG A 154 8.79 -2.99 -3.65
CA ARG A 154 9.18 -4.06 -4.55
C ARG A 154 10.68 -3.96 -4.82
N VAL A 155 11.39 -5.07 -4.71
CA VAL A 155 12.82 -5.19 -4.98
C VAL A 155 13.01 -6.17 -6.11
N ALA A 156 13.54 -5.72 -7.23
CA ALA A 156 13.94 -6.56 -8.35
C ALA A 156 15.46 -6.66 -8.43
N ARG A 157 15.96 -7.76 -8.99
CA ARG A 157 17.35 -7.87 -9.40
C ARG A 157 17.43 -7.94 -10.93
N ILE A 158 18.18 -7.02 -11.54
CA ILE A 158 18.33 -6.88 -12.98
C ILE A 158 19.82 -6.77 -13.26
N ASP A 159 20.36 -7.65 -14.10
CA ASP A 159 21.79 -7.72 -14.41
C ASP A 159 22.70 -7.72 -13.15
N GLY A 160 22.24 -8.42 -12.09
CA GLY A 160 22.96 -8.51 -10.82
C GLY A 160 22.84 -7.29 -9.90
N GLN A 161 22.11 -6.25 -10.29
CA GLN A 161 21.90 -5.04 -9.49
C GLN A 161 20.49 -5.00 -8.89
N PHE A 162 20.37 -4.55 -7.64
CA PHE A 162 19.08 -4.37 -6.99
C PHE A 162 18.45 -3.02 -7.36
N VAL A 163 17.16 -3.09 -7.74
CA VAL A 163 16.34 -1.93 -8.08
C VAL A 163 15.12 -1.90 -7.16
N ILE A 164 14.89 -0.76 -6.51
CA ILE A 164 13.72 -0.54 -5.65
C ILE A 164 12.59 0.05 -6.50
N ASN A 165 11.39 -0.52 -6.34
CA ASN A 165 10.20 -0.14 -7.08
C ASN A 165 10.49 -0.06 -8.61
N PRO A 166 10.84 -1.18 -9.24
CA PRO A 166 11.09 -1.23 -10.68
C PRO A 166 9.84 -0.79 -11.44
N THR A 167 10.02 -0.29 -12.64
CA THR A 167 8.91 -0.11 -13.59
C THR A 167 8.45 -1.46 -14.13
N PHE A 168 7.26 -1.51 -14.73
CA PHE A 168 6.77 -2.74 -15.38
C PHE A 168 7.78 -3.28 -16.43
N GLU A 169 8.36 -2.39 -17.25
CA GLU A 169 9.35 -2.78 -18.25
C GLU A 169 10.66 -3.33 -17.63
N GLN A 170 11.07 -2.77 -16.52
CA GLN A 170 12.25 -3.24 -15.78
C GLN A 170 12.01 -4.62 -15.16
N LEU A 171 10.81 -4.85 -14.62
CA LEU A 171 10.46 -6.11 -13.98
C LEU A 171 10.49 -7.30 -14.96
N GLU A 172 10.13 -7.10 -16.23
CA GLU A 172 10.20 -8.14 -17.25
C GLU A 172 11.62 -8.71 -17.46
N LYS A 173 12.66 -7.97 -17.08
CA LYS A 173 14.07 -8.36 -17.22
C LYS A 173 14.67 -8.90 -15.91
N ALA A 174 13.89 -8.90 -14.84
CA ALA A 174 14.37 -9.27 -13.52
C ALA A 174 14.48 -10.79 -13.37
N ASP A 175 15.52 -11.25 -12.69
CA ASP A 175 15.70 -12.64 -12.26
C ASP A 175 15.23 -12.87 -10.81
N MET A 176 14.88 -11.78 -10.11
CA MET A 176 14.31 -11.80 -8.76
C MET A 176 13.28 -10.68 -8.64
N ASP A 177 12.12 -11.01 -8.09
CA ASP A 177 11.03 -10.08 -7.76
C ASP A 177 10.53 -10.36 -6.35
N LEU A 178 10.78 -9.45 -5.43
CA LEU A 178 10.38 -9.56 -4.02
C LEU A 178 9.60 -8.34 -3.56
N MET A 179 8.49 -8.56 -2.87
CA MET A 179 7.85 -7.56 -2.01
C MET A 179 8.47 -7.67 -0.63
N VAL A 180 8.99 -6.57 -0.12
CA VAL A 180 9.63 -6.50 1.19
C VAL A 180 8.98 -5.39 2.02
N ALA A 181 8.50 -5.75 3.20
CA ALA A 181 8.00 -4.78 4.18
C ALA A 181 8.89 -4.80 5.43
N ALA A 182 9.29 -3.63 5.88
CA ALA A 182 10.18 -3.49 7.04
C ALA A 182 9.80 -2.27 7.88
N THR A 183 10.04 -2.37 9.20
CA THR A 183 10.17 -1.25 10.10
C THR A 183 11.61 -0.75 10.07
N TYR A 184 11.95 0.24 10.90
CA TYR A 184 13.34 0.68 11.05
C TYR A 184 14.27 -0.43 11.55
N GLU A 185 13.77 -1.35 12.38
CA GLU A 185 14.59 -2.37 13.06
C GLU A 185 14.38 -3.79 12.52
N ASN A 186 13.21 -4.07 11.92
CA ASN A 186 12.80 -5.44 11.61
C ASN A 186 12.22 -5.58 10.21
N ILE A 187 12.49 -6.73 9.57
CA ILE A 187 11.79 -7.16 8.37
C ILE A 187 10.48 -7.82 8.81
N MET A 188 9.36 -7.28 8.34
CA MET A 188 8.02 -7.75 8.71
C MET A 188 7.48 -8.79 7.74
N MET A 189 7.80 -8.65 6.46
CA MET A 189 7.30 -9.53 5.41
C MET A 189 8.26 -9.54 4.23
N VAL A 190 8.46 -10.74 3.67
CA VAL A 190 9.11 -10.97 2.38
C VAL A 190 8.26 -11.97 1.61
N GLU A 191 7.92 -11.66 0.38
CA GLU A 191 7.16 -12.51 -0.52
C GLU A 191 7.63 -12.27 -1.95
N GLY A 192 7.72 -13.30 -2.78
CA GLY A 192 8.07 -13.14 -4.18
C GLY A 192 8.63 -14.40 -4.81
N GLU A 193 9.27 -14.23 -5.95
CA GLU A 193 9.84 -15.30 -6.76
C GLU A 193 11.22 -14.95 -7.28
N MET A 194 12.02 -15.96 -7.58
CA MET A 194 13.34 -15.80 -8.17
C MET A 194 13.74 -17.01 -9.01
N HIS A 195 14.51 -16.76 -10.05
CA HIS A 195 15.05 -17.78 -10.92
C HIS A 195 16.49 -18.09 -10.53
N GLU A 196 16.73 -19.24 -9.81
CA GLU A 196 18.05 -19.77 -9.46
C GLU A 196 19.15 -18.72 -9.19
N VAL A 197 18.85 -17.80 -8.26
CA VAL A 197 19.75 -16.70 -7.92
C VAL A 197 20.81 -17.21 -6.95
N TRP A 198 22.09 -17.23 -7.39
CA TRP A 198 23.23 -17.49 -6.51
C TRP A 198 23.59 -16.18 -5.77
N ILE A 199 23.74 -16.28 -4.47
CA ILE A 199 24.14 -15.17 -3.58
C ILE A 199 25.65 -15.16 -3.45
#